data_889f08d4ef05161f8e91f10698144ba1
#
_entry.id   889f08d4ef05161f8e91f10698144ba1
#
_cell.length_a   1.000
_cell.length_b   1.000
_cell.length_c   1.000
_cell.angle_alpha   90.00
_cell.angle_beta   90.00
_cell.angle_gamma   90.00
#
_symmetry.space_group_name_H-M   'P 1'
#
loop_
_entity.id
_entity.type
_entity.pdbx_description
1 polymer ?
#
loop_
_entity_poly.entity_id
_entity_poly.type
_entity_poly.pdbx_seq_one_letter_code
_entity_poly.pdbx_strand_id
1 'polypeptide(L)' 'MVLRDIINKCKGNADITICIKQYGLTFMCNTTAEIIGLYADYRILEKEIDEIYTINSAIRILLKD' A
#
# COMPACT_ATOMS: atom_id res chain seq x y z
N MET A 1 -8.48 -9.39 1.06
CA MET A 1 -7.48 -8.78 1.97
C MET A 1 -7.39 -7.29 1.66
N VAL A 2 -7.50 -6.47 2.67
CA VAL A 2 -7.40 -5.02 2.51
C VAL A 2 -6.01 -4.54 2.91
N LEU A 3 -5.67 -3.30 2.53
CA LEU A 3 -4.35 -2.73 2.77
C LEU A 3 -3.96 -2.78 4.25
N ARG A 4 -4.89 -2.49 5.14
CA ARG A 4 -4.63 -2.50 6.59
C ARG A 4 -4.05 -3.84 7.05
N ASP A 5 -4.54 -4.96 6.50
CA ASP A 5 -4.08 -6.29 6.91
C ASP A 5 -2.59 -6.48 6.67
N ILE A 6 -2.09 -5.97 5.55
CA ILE A 6 -0.67 -6.06 5.21
C ILE A 6 0.15 -5.10 6.07
N ILE A 7 -0.33 -3.86 6.22
CA ILE A 7 0.39 -2.84 7.00
C ILE A 7 0.60 -3.31 8.44
N ASN A 8 -0.39 -3.95 9.03
CA ASN A 8 -0.30 -4.44 10.41
C ASN A 8 0.71 -5.59 10.58
N LYS A 9 1.05 -6.27 9.48
CA LYS A 9 2.00 -7.38 9.52
C LYS A 9 3.42 -6.96 9.18
N CYS A 10 3.62 -5.76 8.68
CA CYS A 10 4.94 -5.27 8.30
C CYS A 10 5.63 -4.57 9.47
N LYS A 11 6.97 -4.60 9.48
CA LYS A 11 7.74 -3.77 10.38
C LYS A 11 7.52 -2.31 9.99
N GLY A 12 7.50 -1.40 10.98
CA GLY A 12 7.22 0.01 10.73
C GLY A 12 8.13 0.64 9.69
N ASN A 13 9.41 0.23 9.63
CA ASN A 13 10.39 0.79 8.69
C ASN A 13 10.43 0.07 7.33
N ALA A 14 9.52 -0.88 7.08
CA ALA A 14 9.49 -1.58 5.80
C ALA A 14 9.12 -0.60 4.68
N ASP A 15 9.90 -0.62 3.59
CA ASP A 15 9.62 0.22 2.42
C ASP A 15 8.44 -0.34 1.65
N ILE A 16 7.45 0.50 1.42
CA ILE A 16 6.21 0.12 0.74
C ILE A 16 5.90 1.15 -0.34
N THR A 17 5.57 0.67 -1.53
CA THR A 17 5.05 1.51 -2.60
C THR A 17 3.59 1.15 -2.83
N ILE A 18 2.71 2.12 -2.64
CA ILE A 18 1.28 1.95 -2.89
C ILE A 18 0.97 2.42 -4.29
N CYS A 19 0.32 1.56 -5.09
CA CYS A 19 -0.11 1.90 -6.44
C CYS A 19 -1.63 1.94 -6.48
N ILE A 20 -2.19 3.06 -6.91
CA ILE A 20 -3.62 3.25 -7.03
C ILE A 20 -3.94 3.58 -8.48
N LYS A 21 -4.84 2.80 -9.10
CA LYS A 21 -5.34 3.09 -10.44
C LYS A 21 -6.64 3.86 -10.33
N GLN A 22 -6.71 4.98 -11.01
CA GLN A 22 -7.89 5.81 -10.99
C GLN A 22 -7.97 6.60 -12.31
N TYR A 23 -9.12 6.56 -12.96
CA TYR A 23 -9.35 7.26 -14.23
C TYR A 23 -8.31 6.91 -15.31
N GLY A 24 -7.90 5.64 -15.37
CA GLY A 24 -6.89 5.20 -16.34
C GLY A 24 -5.46 5.61 -16.01
N LEU A 25 -5.25 6.29 -14.90
CA LEU A 25 -3.92 6.70 -14.43
C LEU A 25 -3.49 5.85 -13.26
N THR A 26 -2.17 5.65 -13.14
CA THR A 26 -1.59 4.95 -12.00
C THR A 26 -0.85 5.97 -11.14
N PHE A 27 -1.26 6.08 -9.89
CA PHE A 27 -0.59 6.92 -8.91
C PHE A 27 0.26 6.03 -8.00
N MET A 28 1.51 6.42 -7.77
CA MET A 28 2.43 5.65 -6.93
C MET A 28 2.89 6.52 -5.76
N CYS A 29 2.90 5.94 -4.57
CA CYS A 29 3.38 6.60 -3.38
C CYS A 29 4.40 5.71 -2.68
N ASN A 30 5.64 6.20 -2.57
CA ASN A 30 6.71 5.50 -1.85
C ASN A 30 6.67 5.95 -0.39
N THR A 31 6.59 5.00 0.52
CA THR A 31 6.42 5.31 1.94
C THR A 31 6.92 4.15 2.81
N THR A 32 6.59 4.17 4.09
CA THR A 32 6.85 3.06 5.00
C THR A 32 5.55 2.60 5.63
N ALA A 33 5.56 1.37 6.18
CA ALA A 33 4.38 0.83 6.85
C ALA A 33 3.92 1.73 8.01
N GLU A 34 4.87 2.30 8.76
CA GLU A 34 4.55 3.19 9.88
C GLU A 34 3.80 4.44 9.40
N ILE A 35 4.31 5.09 8.36
CA ILE A 35 3.69 6.30 7.83
C ILE A 35 2.29 6.03 7.32
N ILE A 36 2.12 4.95 6.56
CA ILE A 36 0.79 4.57 6.07
C ILE A 36 -0.15 4.29 7.24
N GLY A 37 0.30 3.54 8.23
CA GLY A 37 -0.54 3.17 9.37
C GLY A 37 -0.99 4.37 10.19
N LEU A 38 -0.15 5.42 10.29
CA LEU A 38 -0.45 6.60 11.09
C LEU A 38 -1.25 7.66 10.34
N TYR A 39 -0.99 7.82 9.03
CA TYR A 39 -1.49 8.99 8.30
C TYR A 39 -2.44 8.67 7.15
N ALA A 40 -2.53 7.44 6.69
CA ALA A 40 -3.41 7.12 5.57
C ALA A 40 -4.88 7.18 5.99
N ASP A 41 -5.70 7.71 5.10
CA ASP A 41 -7.14 7.75 5.30
C ASP A 41 -7.70 6.32 5.37
N TYR A 42 -8.71 6.11 6.22
CA TYR A 42 -9.33 4.79 6.34
C TYR A 42 -9.87 4.27 5.00
N ARG A 43 -10.28 5.16 4.10
CA ARG A 43 -10.75 4.76 2.77
C ARG A 43 -9.66 4.10 1.95
N ILE A 44 -8.40 4.48 2.18
CA ILE A 44 -7.25 3.83 1.56
C ILE A 44 -6.93 2.54 2.29
N LEU A 45 -6.91 2.57 3.61
CA LEU A 45 -6.57 1.40 4.43
C LEU A 45 -7.55 0.24 4.25
N GLU A 46 -8.80 0.53 3.95
CA GLU A 46 -9.83 -0.49 3.74
C GLU A 46 -9.97 -0.94 2.29
N LYS A 47 -9.17 -0.40 1.36
CA LYS A 47 -9.22 -0.84 -0.03
C LYS A 47 -8.72 -2.26 -0.18
N GLU A 48 -9.40 -3.02 -1.03
CA GLU A 48 -8.98 -4.37 -1.38
C GLU A 48 -7.65 -4.33 -2.13
N ILE A 49 -6.82 -5.31 -1.84
CA ILE A 49 -5.56 -5.48 -2.54
C ILE A 49 -5.79 -6.31 -3.78
N ASP A 50 -5.33 -5.81 -4.93
CA ASP A 50 -5.37 -6.53 -6.19
C ASP A 50 -4.14 -7.41 -6.36
N GLU A 51 -2.96 -6.87 -6.06
CA GLU A 51 -1.71 -7.58 -6.26
C GLU A 51 -0.64 -7.09 -5.29
N ILE A 52 0.21 -8.00 -4.83
CA ILE A 52 1.37 -7.68 -3.98
C ILE A 52 2.59 -8.36 -4.60
N TYR A 53 3.68 -7.61 -4.72
CA TYR A 53 4.94 -8.19 -5.17
C TYR A 53 6.11 -7.39 -4.60
N THR A 54 7.32 -7.93 -4.75
CA THR A 54 8.52 -7.27 -4.24
C THR A 54 9.43 -6.90 -5.40
N ILE A 55 10.05 -5.72 -5.31
CA ILE A 55 11.05 -5.25 -6.25
C ILE A 55 12.16 -4.62 -5.41
N ASN A 56 13.41 -5.10 -5.57
CA ASN A 56 14.58 -4.53 -4.89
C ASN A 56 14.36 -4.36 -3.38
N SER A 57 13.81 -5.39 -2.73
CA SER A 57 13.55 -5.43 -1.29
C SER A 57 12.44 -4.49 -0.82
N ALA A 58 11.77 -3.80 -1.72
CA ALA A 58 10.59 -3.01 -1.40
C ALA A 58 9.32 -3.78 -1.72
N ILE A 59 8.29 -3.59 -0.92
CA ILE A 59 6.98 -4.20 -1.14
C ILE A 59 6.16 -3.25 -2.00
N ARG A 60 5.63 -3.76 -3.10
CA ARG A 60 4.75 -2.98 -3.96
C ARG A 60 3.33 -3.54 -3.88
N ILE A 61 2.39 -2.70 -3.54
CA ILE A 61 1.00 -3.08 -3.33
C ILE A 61 0.12 -2.34 -4.33
N LEU A 62 -0.59 -3.11 -5.15
CA LEU A 62 -1.54 -2.55 -6.12
C LEU A 62 -2.94 -2.69 -5.53
N LEU A 63 -3.62 -1.56 -5.36
CA LEU A 63 -4.97 -1.54 -4.81
C LEU A 63 -6.00 -1.59 -5.93
N LYS A 64 -7.14 -2.21 -5.65
CA LYS A 64 -8.28 -2.20 -6.58
C LYS A 64 -8.91 -0.82 -6.63
N ASP A 65 -9.49 -0.51 -7.76
CA ASP A 65 -10.25 0.73 -7.95
C ASP A 65 -11.46 0.82 -7.02
#